data_bd646edd7d1ea477e8dbead16904f5da
#
_entry.id   bd646edd7d1ea477e8dbead16904f5da
#
_cell.length_a   1.000
_cell.length_b   1.000
_cell.length_c   1.000
_cell.angle_alpha   90.00
_cell.angle_beta   90.00
_cell.angle_gamma   90.00
#
_symmetry.space_group_name_H-M   'P 1'
#
loop_
_entity.id
_entity.type
_entity.pdbx_description
1 polymer ?
#
loop_
_entity_poly.entity_id
_entity_poly.type
_entity_poly.pdbx_seq_one_letter_code
_entity_poly.pdbx_strand_id
1 'polypeptide(L)'
;EYNDFMLSYPKEISPLITSLTQKGRAAGIHLILATQRPDVKVITGTIKANIPARMALKTTSQIDSRTILDASGAEDLLGNGDMLYMASDNPRLVRIQAPFISVEEIKAVVSHIKQAHLDFIPEQIDISKVKVGASQSGSGDEGGTPGEEPEDDEDYMSAKDFVISTGKASTSSLQTAFR
;
A
#
# COMPACT_ATOMS: atom_id res chain seq x y z
N GLU A 1 4.56 9.42 -3.38
CA GLU A 1 3.29 9.33 -4.11
C GLU A 1 2.79 7.89 -4.11
N TYR A 2 1.47 7.68 -3.89
CA TYR A 2 0.92 6.33 -3.75
C TYR A 2 1.11 5.47 -5.02
N ASN A 3 0.95 6.08 -6.19
CA ASN A 3 1.17 5.38 -7.47
C ASN A 3 2.61 4.86 -7.62
N ASP A 4 3.62 5.62 -7.19
CA ASP A 4 5.01 5.22 -7.31
C ASP A 4 5.33 4.02 -6.42
N PHE A 5 4.75 3.97 -5.21
CA PHE A 5 4.86 2.79 -4.34
C PHE A 5 4.19 1.57 -4.96
N MET A 6 3.00 1.73 -5.52
CA MET A 6 2.27 0.63 -6.15
C MET A 6 2.94 0.11 -7.42
N LEU A 7 3.64 0.97 -8.16
CA LEU A 7 4.41 0.53 -9.34
C LEU A 7 5.70 -0.18 -8.95
N SER A 8 6.37 0.29 -7.89
CA SER A 8 7.65 -0.27 -7.46
C SER A 8 7.49 -1.58 -6.68
N TYR A 9 6.47 -1.68 -5.82
CA TYR A 9 6.28 -2.80 -4.88
C TYR A 9 4.82 -3.26 -4.79
N PRO A 10 4.17 -3.64 -5.92
CA PRO A 10 2.72 -3.89 -5.94
C PRO A 10 2.30 -5.09 -5.07
N LYS A 11 3.14 -6.12 -5.01
CA LYS A 11 2.84 -7.35 -4.24
C LYS A 11 2.94 -7.15 -2.74
N GLU A 12 3.84 -6.28 -2.32
CA GLU A 12 4.10 -5.97 -0.91
C GLU A 12 3.15 -4.90 -0.39
N ILE A 13 3.00 -3.80 -1.12
CA ILE A 13 2.26 -2.61 -0.67
C ILE A 13 0.74 -2.85 -0.66
N SER A 14 0.19 -3.51 -1.67
CA SER A 14 -1.27 -3.69 -1.78
C SER A 14 -1.88 -4.44 -0.59
N PRO A 15 -1.35 -5.61 -0.14
CA PRO A 15 -1.88 -6.28 1.04
C PRO A 15 -1.66 -5.50 2.34
N LEU A 16 -0.54 -4.76 2.47
CA LEU A 16 -0.27 -3.92 3.64
C LEU A 16 -1.29 -2.78 3.76
N ILE A 17 -1.53 -2.04 2.67
CA ILE A 17 -2.53 -0.98 2.64
C ILE A 17 -3.92 -1.55 2.94
N THR A 18 -4.28 -2.69 2.35
CA THR A 18 -5.56 -3.34 2.63
C THR A 18 -5.69 -3.72 4.11
N SER A 19 -4.67 -4.32 4.69
CA SER A 19 -4.66 -4.67 6.13
C SER A 19 -4.75 -3.41 7.01
N LEU A 20 -4.01 -2.35 6.66
CA LEU A 20 -4.00 -1.10 7.39
C LEU A 20 -5.37 -0.41 7.35
N THR A 21 -6.02 -0.38 6.19
CA THR A 21 -7.36 0.23 6.03
C THR A 21 -8.45 -0.54 6.77
N GLN A 22 -8.32 -1.87 6.86
CA GLN A 22 -9.29 -2.71 7.57
C GLN A 22 -9.12 -2.68 9.10
N LYS A 23 -7.87 -2.70 9.58
CA LYS A 23 -7.54 -2.86 11.01
C LYS A 23 -7.19 -1.52 11.69
N GLY A 24 -6.74 -0.54 10.92
CA GLY A 24 -6.22 0.73 11.44
C GLY A 24 -7.25 1.51 12.25
N ARG A 25 -8.54 1.42 11.92
CA ARG A 25 -9.62 2.08 12.65
C ARG A 25 -9.63 1.70 14.14
N ALA A 26 -9.47 0.43 14.46
CA ALA A 26 -9.47 -0.05 15.84
C ALA A 26 -8.21 0.41 16.61
N ALA A 27 -7.12 0.67 15.90
CA ALA A 27 -5.86 1.17 16.44
C ALA A 27 -5.75 2.71 16.44
N GLY A 28 -6.78 3.44 15.98
CA GLY A 28 -6.74 4.89 15.86
C GLY A 28 -5.80 5.41 14.77
N ILE A 29 -5.51 4.58 13.75
CA ILE A 29 -4.64 4.96 12.64
C ILE A 29 -5.47 5.63 11.56
N HIS A 30 -5.06 6.82 11.15
CA HIS A 30 -5.62 7.54 10.02
C HIS A 30 -4.70 7.41 8.81
N LEU A 31 -5.26 6.97 7.68
CA LEU A 31 -4.50 6.77 6.44
C LEU A 31 -4.91 7.82 5.41
N ILE A 32 -3.92 8.52 4.87
CA ILE A 32 -4.09 9.49 3.78
C ILE A 32 -3.27 9.00 2.60
N LEU A 33 -3.96 8.66 1.51
CA LEU A 33 -3.34 8.25 0.25
C LEU A 33 -3.46 9.39 -0.76
N ALA A 34 -2.33 9.88 -1.25
CA ALA A 34 -2.29 10.93 -2.25
C ALA A 34 -1.59 10.44 -3.52
N THR A 35 -2.17 10.73 -4.68
CA THR A 35 -1.59 10.41 -5.98
C THR A 35 -1.91 11.48 -7.02
N GLN A 36 -0.97 11.73 -7.90
CA GLN A 36 -1.15 12.59 -9.08
C GLN A 36 -1.59 11.80 -10.32
N ARG A 37 -1.55 10.46 -10.23
CA ARG A 37 -1.93 9.55 -11.32
C ARG A 37 -3.01 8.58 -10.85
N PRO A 38 -4.28 8.93 -11.01
CA PRO A 38 -5.39 8.08 -10.62
C PRO A 38 -5.59 6.93 -11.63
N ASP A 39 -4.77 5.89 -11.49
CA ASP A 39 -4.91 4.67 -12.31
C ASP A 39 -5.82 3.66 -11.60
N VAL A 40 -6.68 2.99 -12.35
CA VAL A 40 -7.60 1.94 -11.85
C VAL A 40 -6.84 0.77 -11.21
N LYS A 41 -5.62 0.48 -11.70
CA LYS A 41 -4.74 -0.55 -11.11
C LYS A 41 -4.20 -0.16 -9.74
N VAL A 42 -4.15 1.13 -9.46
CA VAL A 42 -3.63 1.72 -8.21
C VAL A 42 -4.77 2.00 -7.24
N ILE A 43 -5.84 2.63 -7.72
CA ILE A 43 -7.06 2.92 -6.95
C ILE A 43 -8.08 1.82 -7.21
N THR A 44 -7.84 0.65 -6.62
CA THR A 44 -8.69 -0.53 -6.82
C THR A 44 -10.03 -0.41 -6.08
N GLY A 45 -11.00 -1.24 -6.49
CA GLY A 45 -12.29 -1.34 -5.79
C GLY A 45 -12.14 -1.66 -4.30
N THR A 46 -11.18 -2.50 -3.93
CA THR A 46 -10.88 -2.83 -2.52
C THR A 46 -10.40 -1.61 -1.73
N ILE A 47 -9.52 -0.80 -2.31
CA ILE A 47 -9.06 0.46 -1.69
C ILE A 47 -10.24 1.42 -1.51
N LYS A 48 -11.06 1.61 -2.55
CA LYS A 48 -12.23 2.49 -2.49
C LYS A 48 -13.27 2.04 -1.47
N ALA A 49 -13.46 0.75 -1.30
CA ALA A 49 -14.39 0.20 -0.30
C ALA A 49 -13.92 0.45 1.15
N ASN A 50 -12.61 0.42 1.38
CA ASN A 50 -12.02 0.61 2.71
C ASN A 50 -11.66 2.07 3.02
N ILE A 51 -11.54 2.93 2.00
CA ILE A 51 -11.33 4.38 2.13
C ILE A 51 -12.50 5.10 1.46
N PRO A 52 -13.62 5.23 2.15
CA PRO A 52 -14.83 5.83 1.57
C PRO A 52 -14.75 7.35 1.45
N ALA A 53 -13.99 8.04 2.30
CA ALA A 53 -13.78 9.48 2.16
C ALA A 53 -12.77 9.74 1.03
N ARG A 54 -13.18 10.55 0.06
CA ARG A 54 -12.37 10.80 -1.14
C ARG A 54 -12.42 12.27 -1.55
N MET A 55 -11.30 12.76 -2.05
CA MET A 55 -11.16 14.11 -2.58
C MET A 55 -10.54 14.06 -3.96
N ALA A 56 -11.11 14.79 -4.90
CA ALA A 56 -10.50 15.01 -6.20
C ALA A 56 -10.31 16.50 -6.43
N LEU A 57 -9.09 16.89 -6.66
CA LEU A 57 -8.74 18.17 -7.27
C LEU A 57 -8.98 18.09 -8.76
N LYS A 58 -8.76 19.18 -9.50
CA LYS A 58 -8.93 19.20 -10.95
C LYS A 58 -8.19 18.04 -11.61
N THR A 59 -8.92 17.22 -12.36
CA THR A 59 -8.36 16.14 -13.17
C THR A 59 -8.29 16.54 -14.63
N THR A 60 -7.49 15.82 -15.42
CA THR A 60 -7.35 16.05 -16.86
C THR A 60 -8.47 15.39 -17.66
N SER A 61 -9.10 14.37 -17.11
CA SER A 61 -10.15 13.63 -17.82
C SER A 61 -11.29 13.20 -16.90
N GLN A 62 -12.44 12.94 -17.51
CA GLN A 62 -13.59 12.36 -16.81
C GLN A 62 -13.31 10.95 -16.30
N ILE A 63 -12.41 10.20 -16.97
CA ILE A 63 -12.00 8.86 -16.53
C ILE A 63 -11.28 8.94 -15.18
N ASP A 64 -10.40 9.93 -15.00
CA ASP A 64 -9.68 10.16 -13.75
C ASP A 64 -10.65 10.53 -12.63
N SER A 65 -11.61 11.41 -12.91
CA SER A 65 -12.66 11.76 -11.96
C SER A 65 -13.42 10.53 -11.49
N ARG A 66 -13.86 9.67 -12.41
CA ARG A 66 -14.56 8.42 -12.09
C ARG A 66 -13.68 7.42 -11.35
N THR A 67 -12.40 7.37 -11.67
CA THR A 67 -11.45 6.49 -10.96
C THR A 67 -11.36 6.85 -9.48
N ILE A 68 -11.37 8.14 -9.15
CA ILE A 68 -11.31 8.62 -7.76
C ILE A 68 -12.67 8.57 -7.09
N LEU A 69 -13.68 9.22 -7.71
CA LEU A 69 -14.96 9.54 -7.07
C LEU A 69 -16.12 8.61 -7.43
N ASP A 70 -15.91 7.68 -8.37
CA ASP A 70 -17.00 6.93 -9.03
C ASP A 70 -18.01 7.82 -9.78
N ALA A 71 -17.69 9.10 -9.95
CA ALA A 71 -18.51 10.11 -10.59
C ALA A 71 -17.65 11.06 -11.44
N SER A 72 -18.28 11.71 -12.41
CA SER A 72 -17.67 12.79 -13.20
C SER A 72 -17.78 14.13 -12.48
N GLY A 73 -17.03 15.12 -12.95
CA GLY A 73 -17.10 16.51 -12.52
C GLY A 73 -15.79 17.10 -12.02
N ALA A 74 -14.79 16.28 -11.65
CA ALA A 74 -13.49 16.81 -11.26
C ALA A 74 -12.71 17.40 -12.45
N GLU A 75 -13.01 16.99 -13.67
CA GLU A 75 -12.48 17.57 -14.90
C GLU A 75 -12.92 19.03 -15.15
N ASP A 76 -14.10 19.41 -14.62
CA ASP A 76 -14.69 20.73 -14.77
C ASP A 76 -14.26 21.73 -13.67
N LEU A 77 -13.44 21.29 -12.72
CA LEU A 77 -12.95 22.15 -11.63
C LEU A 77 -12.01 23.24 -12.16
N LEU A 78 -11.98 24.38 -11.45
CA LEU A 78 -11.19 25.53 -11.85
C LEU A 78 -9.68 25.37 -11.59
N GLY A 79 -9.30 24.48 -10.66
CA GLY A 79 -7.93 24.37 -10.16
C GLY A 79 -7.67 25.23 -8.92
N ASN A 80 -6.40 25.38 -8.54
CA ASN A 80 -5.99 26.22 -7.41
C ASN A 80 -6.74 25.96 -6.09
N GLY A 81 -6.97 24.67 -5.77
CA GLY A 81 -7.65 24.26 -4.55
C GLY A 81 -9.15 24.02 -4.71
N ASP A 82 -9.74 24.24 -5.89
CA ASP A 82 -11.11 23.84 -6.18
C ASP A 82 -11.18 22.32 -6.25
N MET A 83 -12.04 21.69 -5.45
CA MET A 83 -12.11 20.25 -5.30
C MET A 83 -13.52 19.72 -5.13
N LEU A 84 -13.72 18.45 -5.46
CA LEU A 84 -14.89 17.67 -5.09
C LEU A 84 -14.52 16.75 -3.91
N TYR A 85 -15.35 16.77 -2.89
CA TYR A 85 -15.22 15.96 -1.69
C TYR A 85 -16.41 15.02 -1.53
N MET A 86 -16.13 13.78 -1.19
CA MET A 86 -17.09 12.75 -0.81
C MET A 86 -16.78 12.30 0.62
N ALA A 87 -17.71 12.50 1.53
CA ALA A 87 -17.56 12.07 2.91
C ALA A 87 -17.81 10.56 3.07
N SER A 88 -17.27 9.98 4.13
CA SER A 88 -17.44 8.54 4.42
C SER A 88 -18.85 8.13 4.78
N ASP A 89 -19.63 9.04 5.35
CA ASP A 89 -21.01 8.85 5.81
C ASP A 89 -22.05 9.32 4.79
N ASN A 90 -21.62 10.09 3.79
CA ASN A 90 -22.50 10.64 2.77
C ASN A 90 -21.81 10.61 1.39
N PRO A 91 -22.29 9.77 0.46
CA PRO A 91 -21.69 9.65 -0.87
C PRO A 91 -22.00 10.84 -1.79
N ARG A 92 -22.71 11.84 -1.30
CA ARG A 92 -22.99 13.05 -2.09
C ARG A 92 -21.73 13.88 -2.25
N LEU A 93 -21.41 14.22 -3.50
CA LEU A 93 -20.28 15.11 -3.79
C LEU A 93 -20.59 16.55 -3.35
N VAL A 94 -19.65 17.13 -2.63
CA VAL A 94 -19.68 18.54 -2.21
C VAL A 94 -18.49 19.25 -2.86
N ARG A 95 -18.75 20.35 -3.54
CA ARG A 95 -17.68 21.19 -4.09
C ARG A 95 -17.16 22.12 -3.00
N ILE A 96 -15.86 22.11 -2.81
CA ILE A 96 -15.18 22.87 -1.76
C ILE A 96 -14.03 23.64 -2.40
N GLN A 97 -13.84 24.89 -1.97
CA GLN A 97 -12.66 25.66 -2.31
C GLN A 97 -11.66 25.56 -1.15
N ALA A 98 -10.56 24.86 -1.37
CA ALA A 98 -9.43 24.84 -0.46
C ALA A 98 -8.50 26.03 -0.73
N PRO A 99 -7.69 26.46 0.26
CA PRO A 99 -6.67 27.47 0.03
C PRO A 99 -5.62 26.93 -0.94
N PHE A 100 -5.13 27.79 -1.80
CA PHE A 100 -3.92 27.49 -2.59
C PHE A 100 -2.69 27.73 -1.72
N ILE A 101 -1.77 26.78 -1.72
CA ILE A 101 -0.50 26.87 -0.99
C ILE A 101 0.63 26.86 -2.02
N SER A 102 1.45 27.92 -2.00
CA SER A 102 2.60 28.03 -2.89
C SER A 102 3.76 27.16 -2.45
N VAL A 103 4.69 26.90 -3.37
CA VAL A 103 5.92 26.13 -3.08
C VAL A 103 6.79 26.87 -2.05
N GLU A 104 6.78 28.20 -2.07
CA GLU A 104 7.52 29.05 -1.13
C GLU A 104 6.97 28.90 0.28
N GLU A 105 5.64 28.90 0.45
CA GLU A 105 4.98 28.67 1.73
C GLU A 105 5.29 27.27 2.28
N ILE A 106 5.24 26.23 1.43
CA ILE A 106 5.62 24.87 1.81
C ILE A 106 7.06 24.82 2.31
N LYS A 107 8.00 25.43 1.57
CA LYS A 107 9.41 25.48 1.98
C LYS A 107 9.59 26.22 3.30
N ALA A 108 8.88 27.32 3.51
CA ALA A 108 8.94 28.08 4.76
C ALA A 108 8.48 27.24 5.96
N VAL A 109 7.32 26.57 5.83
CA VAL A 109 6.79 25.69 6.88
C VAL A 109 7.73 24.53 7.17
N VAL A 110 8.23 23.83 6.14
CA VAL A 110 9.17 22.71 6.31
C VAL A 110 10.47 23.17 6.97
N SER A 111 11.00 24.34 6.58
CA SER A 111 12.20 24.90 7.21
C SER A 111 11.98 25.25 8.67
N HIS A 112 10.82 25.82 9.01
CA HIS A 112 10.47 26.12 10.39
C HIS A 112 10.37 24.85 11.24
N ILE A 113 9.70 23.79 10.74
CA ILE A 113 9.60 22.50 11.43
C ILE A 113 10.98 21.89 11.66
N LYS A 114 11.85 21.90 10.65
CA LYS A 114 13.22 21.40 10.78
C LYS A 114 14.03 22.16 11.82
N GLN A 115 13.89 23.48 11.87
CA GLN A 115 14.59 24.33 12.86
C GLN A 115 14.06 24.10 14.28
N ALA A 116 12.75 23.95 14.43
CA ALA A 116 12.11 23.71 15.74
C ALA A 116 12.46 22.33 16.33
N HIS A 117 12.86 21.37 15.50
CA HIS A 117 13.16 20.00 15.91
C HIS A 117 14.61 19.57 15.60
N LEU A 118 15.57 20.51 15.73
CA LEU A 118 16.99 20.22 15.50
C LEU A 118 17.54 19.10 16.38
N ASP A 119 16.99 18.92 17.58
CA ASP A 119 17.38 17.86 18.52
C ASP A 119 16.65 16.52 18.29
N PHE A 120 15.67 16.49 17.38
CA PHE A 120 14.96 15.29 17.03
C PHE A 120 15.63 14.61 15.84
N ILE A 121 16.36 13.53 16.11
CA ILE A 121 16.87 12.64 15.08
C ILE A 121 15.78 11.59 14.84
N PRO A 122 15.07 11.64 13.69
CA PRO A 122 14.07 10.63 13.39
C PRO A 122 14.76 9.27 13.31
N GLU A 123 14.19 8.27 14.00
CA GLU A 123 14.64 6.89 13.90
C GLU A 123 14.57 6.46 12.43
N GLN A 124 15.73 6.11 11.87
CA GLN A 124 15.77 5.57 10.52
C GLN A 124 15.21 4.15 10.56
N ILE A 125 13.99 3.99 10.07
CA ILE A 125 13.40 2.68 9.88
C ILE A 125 14.12 2.00 8.72
N ASP A 126 14.91 0.99 9.04
CA ASP A 126 15.54 0.14 8.02
C ASP A 126 14.46 -0.77 7.41
N ILE A 127 13.97 -0.39 6.25
CA ILE A 127 12.90 -1.11 5.54
C ILE A 127 13.35 -2.53 5.19
N SER A 128 14.65 -2.79 5.04
CA SER A 128 15.18 -4.13 4.75
C SER A 128 14.95 -5.12 5.90
N LYS A 129 14.78 -4.61 7.12
CA LYS A 129 14.50 -5.41 8.34
C LYS A 129 13.02 -5.57 8.65
N VAL A 130 12.14 -4.90 7.91
CA VAL A 130 10.70 -5.05 8.07
C VAL A 130 10.28 -6.37 7.43
N LYS A 131 10.20 -7.43 8.22
CA LYS A 131 9.58 -8.69 7.79
C LYS A 131 8.08 -8.40 7.57
N VAL A 132 7.64 -8.39 6.33
CA VAL A 132 6.21 -8.36 6.01
C VAL A 132 5.64 -9.70 6.40
N GLY A 133 5.05 -9.78 7.58
CA GLY A 133 4.36 -10.99 8.04
C GLY A 133 3.24 -11.32 7.05
N ALA A 134 3.35 -12.44 6.36
CA ALA A 134 2.28 -12.98 5.57
C ALA A 134 1.07 -13.20 6.50
N SER A 135 0.00 -12.45 6.25
CA SER A 135 -1.26 -12.65 6.95
C SER A 135 -1.74 -14.07 6.64
N GLN A 136 -1.74 -14.94 7.64
CA GLN A 136 -2.42 -16.22 7.57
C GLN A 136 -3.92 -15.95 7.35
N SER A 137 -4.34 -15.95 6.08
CA SER A 137 -5.72 -16.26 5.74
C SER A 137 -5.83 -17.77 5.67
N GLY A 138 -6.55 -18.34 6.63
CA GLY A 138 -6.72 -19.78 6.73
C GLY A 138 -7.34 -20.40 5.50
N SER A 139 -6.58 -21.28 4.91
CA SER A 139 -6.99 -22.54 4.28
C SER A 139 -5.68 -23.27 3.97
N GLY A 140 -5.54 -24.47 4.51
CA GLY A 140 -4.30 -25.23 4.54
C GLY A 140 -3.67 -25.40 3.18
N ASP A 141 -2.44 -24.93 3.13
CA ASP A 141 -1.37 -25.53 2.35
C ASP A 141 -0.06 -25.10 3.02
N GLU A 142 0.62 -26.04 3.65
CA GLU A 142 1.89 -25.85 4.32
C GLU A 142 2.99 -25.68 3.26
N GLY A 143 3.26 -24.44 2.87
CA GLY A 143 4.39 -24.06 2.04
C GLY A 143 5.32 -23.14 2.82
N GLY A 144 6.44 -23.66 3.30
CA GLY A 144 7.41 -22.99 4.16
C GLY A 144 7.96 -21.69 3.58
N THR A 145 8.24 -20.75 4.47
CA THR A 145 8.90 -19.46 4.26
C THR A 145 10.31 -19.65 3.69
N PRO A 146 10.71 -18.95 2.61
CA PRO A 146 12.11 -18.90 2.22
C PRO A 146 12.86 -17.96 3.16
N GLY A 147 13.68 -18.50 4.07
CA GLY A 147 14.61 -17.65 4.81
C GLY A 147 15.04 -18.05 6.21
N GLU A 148 14.53 -19.12 6.79
CA GLU A 148 15.15 -19.77 7.94
C GLU A 148 15.46 -21.21 7.52
N GLU A 149 16.72 -21.55 7.38
CA GLU A 149 17.13 -22.95 7.29
C GLU A 149 16.76 -23.58 8.64
N PRO A 150 15.84 -24.55 8.69
CA PRO A 150 15.61 -25.32 9.92
C PRO A 150 16.82 -26.21 10.11
N GLU A 151 17.78 -25.76 10.93
CA GLU A 151 19.04 -26.46 11.18
C GLU A 151 18.85 -27.82 11.88
N ASP A 152 17.64 -28.14 12.36
CA ASP A 152 17.35 -29.35 13.15
C ASP A 152 16.16 -30.18 12.61
N ASP A 153 15.70 -29.98 11.37
CA ASP A 153 14.63 -30.80 10.78
C ASP A 153 15.24 -31.93 9.96
N GLU A 154 15.21 -33.18 10.48
CA GLU A 154 15.74 -34.38 9.82
C GLU A 154 15.13 -34.59 8.44
N ASP A 155 13.86 -34.25 8.24
CA ASP A 155 13.16 -34.36 6.96
C ASP A 155 13.69 -33.36 5.94
N TYR A 156 14.02 -32.15 6.39
CA TYR A 156 14.63 -31.12 5.53
C TYR A 156 16.04 -31.53 5.07
N MET A 157 16.86 -32.03 5.97
CA MET A 157 18.23 -32.49 5.65
C MET A 157 18.19 -33.67 4.67
N SER A 158 17.30 -34.62 4.89
CA SER A 158 17.10 -35.77 4.02
C SER A 158 16.62 -35.36 2.62
N ALA A 159 15.69 -34.39 2.52
CA ALA A 159 15.20 -33.85 1.27
C ALA A 159 16.30 -33.07 0.52
N LYS A 160 17.13 -32.30 1.23
CA LYS A 160 18.28 -31.58 0.68
C LYS A 160 19.30 -32.53 0.07
N ASP A 161 19.67 -33.59 0.79
CA ASP A 161 20.63 -34.61 0.30
C ASP A 161 20.09 -35.37 -0.91
N PHE A 162 18.79 -35.67 -0.93
CA PHE A 162 18.14 -36.28 -2.09
C PHE A 162 18.19 -35.38 -3.33
N VAL A 163 17.92 -34.07 -3.18
CA VAL A 163 18.01 -33.10 -4.29
C VAL A 163 19.45 -32.96 -4.80
N ILE A 164 20.43 -32.92 -3.90
CA ILE A 164 21.84 -32.83 -4.24
C ILE A 164 22.29 -34.07 -5.00
N SER A 165 21.90 -35.28 -4.55
CA SER A 165 22.31 -36.54 -5.16
C SER A 165 21.62 -36.82 -6.51
N THR A 166 20.35 -36.40 -6.68
CA THR A 166 19.59 -36.65 -7.90
C THR A 166 19.63 -35.51 -8.91
N GLY A 167 20.03 -34.30 -8.49
CA GLY A 167 20.04 -33.09 -9.33
C GLY A 167 18.66 -32.61 -9.75
N LYS A 168 17.59 -33.13 -9.12
CA LYS A 168 16.19 -32.81 -9.45
C LYS A 168 15.44 -32.28 -8.23
N ALA A 169 15.08 -31.01 -8.27
CA ALA A 169 14.25 -30.34 -7.27
C ALA A 169 12.82 -30.20 -7.79
N SER A 170 12.00 -31.24 -7.68
CA SER A 170 10.57 -31.14 -7.97
C SER A 170 9.74 -31.72 -6.81
N THR A 171 8.61 -31.09 -6.53
CA THR A 171 7.68 -31.51 -5.47
C THR A 171 7.23 -32.97 -5.65
N SER A 172 6.96 -33.40 -6.87
CA SER A 172 6.55 -34.79 -7.14
C SER A 172 7.67 -35.81 -6.90
N SER A 173 8.94 -35.44 -7.14
CA SER A 173 10.09 -36.32 -6.86
C SER A 173 10.32 -36.48 -5.36
N LEU A 174 10.19 -35.38 -4.60
CA LEU A 174 10.30 -35.42 -3.14
C LEU A 174 9.13 -36.19 -2.50
N GLN A 175 7.90 -35.95 -2.92
CA GLN A 175 6.73 -36.71 -2.45
C GLN A 175 6.80 -38.20 -2.72
N THR A 176 7.47 -38.61 -3.80
CA THR A 176 7.65 -40.02 -4.12
C THR A 176 8.75 -40.69 -3.28
N ALA A 177 9.78 -39.94 -2.91
CA ALA A 177 10.93 -40.42 -2.15
C ALA A 177 10.68 -40.49 -0.63
N PHE A 178 9.81 -39.60 -0.10
CA PHE A 178 9.56 -39.41 1.34
C PHE A 178 8.11 -39.70 1.75
N ARG A 179 7.43 -40.60 1.05
CA ARG A 179 6.05 -41.01 1.32
C ARG A 179 5.97 -42.15 2.31
#